data_50b2fa13f51a8e884d5d8f9cd70957f4
#
_entry.id   50b2fa13f51a8e884d5d8f9cd70957f4
#
_cell.length_a   1.000
_cell.length_b   1.000
_cell.length_c   1.000
_cell.angle_alpha   90.00
_cell.angle_beta   90.00
_cell.angle_gamma   90.00
#
_symmetry.space_group_name_H-M   'P 1'
#
loop_
_entity.id
_entity.type
_entity.pdbx_description
1 polymer ?
#
loop_
_entity_poly.entity_id
_entity_poly.type
_entity_poly.pdbx_seq_one_letter_code
_entity_poly.pdbx_strand_id
1 'polypeptide(L)'
;DAVIEAVTSDYIFIEYPDRDEGFMTKLRSKIVSRQSLNGLAVKLGLDAHVISANGAGIAQKHIYGDAFEAMMGAVYLDQGYDFVNRLLINRIYFGLLDLEELTESENDFKSRLIEWCQKNRHKVSFRTGFDKEAAPNHPVFHCTVLVDGMEVGHGAGDSKKEAEQHAAFSVSQYMTDEQCASLLDKVDRLTGTK
;
A
#
# COMPACT_ATOMS: atom_id res chain seq x y z
N ASP A 1 16.21 11.52 -0.34
CA ASP A 1 15.06 11.12 0.48
C ASP A 1 14.24 12.34 0.90
N ALA A 2 14.65 13.16 1.91
CA ALA A 2 13.87 14.26 2.46
C ALA A 2 13.34 15.28 1.42
N VAL A 3 14.09 15.58 0.37
CA VAL A 3 13.66 16.51 -0.70
C VAL A 3 12.52 15.90 -1.51
N ILE A 4 12.59 14.59 -1.82
CA ILE A 4 11.52 13.88 -2.52
C ILE A 4 10.26 13.88 -1.66
N GLU A 5 10.37 13.59 -0.37
CA GLU A 5 9.23 13.62 0.56
C GLU A 5 8.59 15.01 0.67
N ALA A 6 9.39 16.07 0.75
CA ALA A 6 8.89 17.44 0.82
C ALA A 6 8.12 17.83 -0.45
N VAL A 7 8.71 17.57 -1.63
CA VAL A 7 8.06 17.84 -2.93
C VAL A 7 6.77 17.01 -3.08
N THR A 8 6.80 15.74 -2.69
CA THR A 8 5.62 14.85 -2.77
C THR A 8 4.51 15.34 -1.84
N SER A 9 4.86 15.80 -0.64
CA SER A 9 3.88 16.33 0.32
C SER A 9 3.21 17.60 -0.21
N ASP A 10 3.99 18.52 -0.75
CA ASP A 10 3.50 19.76 -1.36
C ASP A 10 2.58 19.47 -2.55
N TYR A 11 3.00 18.57 -3.42
CA TYR A 11 2.20 18.12 -4.57
C TYR A 11 0.85 17.54 -4.15
N ILE A 12 0.83 16.59 -3.21
CA ILE A 12 -0.41 15.95 -2.75
C ILE A 12 -1.34 16.97 -2.09
N PHE A 13 -0.80 17.89 -1.31
CA PHE A 13 -1.59 18.93 -0.65
C PHE A 13 -2.29 19.85 -1.65
N ILE A 14 -1.65 20.17 -2.76
CA ILE A 14 -2.22 21.03 -3.82
C ILE A 14 -3.24 20.27 -4.67
N GLU A 15 -2.94 19.02 -5.04
CA GLU A 15 -3.79 18.23 -5.95
C GLU A 15 -5.03 17.64 -5.27
N TYR A 16 -4.97 17.42 -3.96
CA TYR A 16 -6.05 16.79 -3.20
C TYR A 16 -6.54 17.65 -2.01
N PRO A 17 -6.99 18.90 -2.26
CA PRO A 17 -7.32 19.85 -1.18
C PRO A 17 -8.50 19.40 -0.31
N ASP A 18 -9.39 18.56 -0.84
CA ASP A 18 -10.59 18.08 -0.15
C ASP A 18 -10.36 16.75 0.61
N ARG A 19 -9.12 16.24 0.60
CA ARG A 19 -8.78 14.99 1.29
C ARG A 19 -8.20 15.25 2.68
N ASP A 20 -8.40 14.28 3.56
CA ASP A 20 -7.89 14.34 4.93
C ASP A 20 -6.38 14.02 5.03
N GLU A 21 -5.81 14.29 6.18
CA GLU A 21 -4.39 14.04 6.48
C GLU A 21 -4.04 12.56 6.35
N GLY A 22 -4.95 11.65 6.73
CA GLY A 22 -4.75 10.22 6.62
C GLY A 22 -4.56 9.75 5.18
N PHE A 23 -5.39 10.26 4.26
CA PHE A 23 -5.23 10.02 2.82
C PHE A 23 -3.90 10.55 2.30
N MET A 24 -3.56 11.81 2.63
CA MET A 24 -2.33 12.44 2.16
C MET A 24 -1.09 11.68 2.62
N THR A 25 -1.06 11.26 3.88
CA THR A 25 0.03 10.47 4.46
C THR A 25 0.16 9.09 3.82
N LYS A 26 -0.96 8.40 3.59
CA LYS A 26 -0.97 7.10 2.89
C LYS A 26 -0.47 7.22 1.46
N LEU A 27 -0.97 8.21 0.70
CA LEU A 27 -0.57 8.42 -0.70
C LEU A 27 0.91 8.79 -0.80
N ARG A 28 1.39 9.71 0.04
CA ARG A 28 2.83 10.02 0.12
C ARG A 28 3.66 8.77 0.35
N SER A 29 3.30 7.96 1.36
CA SER A 29 4.03 6.74 1.68
C SER A 29 4.08 5.74 0.52
N LYS A 30 3.04 5.68 -0.32
CA LYS A 30 3.03 4.85 -1.53
C LYS A 30 3.96 5.41 -2.60
N ILE A 31 3.90 6.72 -2.88
CA ILE A 31 4.72 7.38 -3.91
C ILE A 31 6.21 7.27 -3.56
N VAL A 32 6.57 7.54 -2.30
CA VAL A 32 7.97 7.49 -1.85
C VAL A 32 8.38 6.11 -1.34
N SER A 33 7.55 5.08 -1.52
CA SER A 33 7.92 3.72 -1.14
C SER A 33 9.11 3.23 -1.95
N ARG A 34 9.92 2.37 -1.34
CA ARG A 34 11.06 1.73 -2.04
C ARG A 34 10.65 1.04 -3.34
N GLN A 35 9.48 0.40 -3.36
CA GLN A 35 8.95 -0.24 -4.56
C GLN A 35 8.66 0.78 -5.67
N SER A 36 8.01 1.88 -5.35
CA SER A 36 7.69 2.95 -6.29
C SER A 36 8.94 3.63 -6.81
N LEU A 37 9.89 4.00 -5.92
CA LEU A 37 11.15 4.64 -6.34
C LEU A 37 12.01 3.71 -7.20
N ASN A 38 12.06 2.40 -6.91
CA ASN A 38 12.70 1.43 -7.80
C ASN A 38 12.03 1.40 -9.18
N GLY A 39 10.70 1.39 -9.23
CA GLY A 39 9.94 1.43 -10.48
C GLY A 39 10.23 2.69 -11.30
N LEU A 40 10.29 3.85 -10.65
CA LEU A 40 10.65 5.11 -11.28
C LEU A 40 12.08 5.10 -11.81
N ALA A 41 13.03 4.57 -11.06
CA ALA A 41 14.42 4.42 -11.48
C ALA A 41 14.53 3.59 -12.77
N VAL A 42 13.83 2.46 -12.85
CA VAL A 42 13.79 1.59 -14.03
C VAL A 42 13.11 2.30 -15.22
N LYS A 43 11.97 2.96 -15.00
CA LYS A 43 11.28 3.73 -16.04
C LYS A 43 12.14 4.87 -16.61
N LEU A 44 13.05 5.42 -15.79
CA LEU A 44 14.03 6.44 -16.20
C LEU A 44 15.30 5.83 -16.85
N GLY A 45 15.44 4.51 -16.86
CA GLY A 45 16.62 3.82 -17.38
C GLY A 45 17.85 3.92 -16.49
N LEU A 46 17.69 4.27 -15.21
CA LEU A 46 18.81 4.37 -14.25
C LEU A 46 19.44 3.01 -13.94
N ASP A 47 18.65 1.94 -14.03
CA ASP A 47 19.11 0.57 -13.84
C ASP A 47 20.30 0.19 -14.75
N ALA A 48 20.33 0.70 -15.98
CA ALA A 48 21.42 0.50 -16.91
C ALA A 48 22.73 1.24 -16.53
N HIS A 49 22.66 2.21 -15.63
CA HIS A 49 23.79 3.06 -15.22
C HIS A 49 24.30 2.80 -13.80
N VAL A 50 23.60 1.95 -13.03
CA VAL A 50 24.01 1.59 -11.67
C VAL A 50 25.11 0.54 -11.73
N ILE A 51 26.29 0.89 -11.20
CA ILE A 51 27.42 -0.04 -11.07
C ILE A 51 27.43 -0.56 -9.63
N SER A 52 27.25 -1.87 -9.46
CA SER A 52 27.30 -2.54 -8.16
C SER A 52 28.46 -3.53 -8.08
N ALA A 53 29.14 -3.55 -6.95
CA ALA A 53 30.23 -4.49 -6.69
C ALA A 53 29.73 -5.94 -6.50
N ASN A 54 28.48 -6.13 -6.12
CA ASN A 54 27.89 -7.44 -5.92
C ASN A 54 27.09 -7.81 -7.18
N GLY A 55 27.59 -8.74 -7.99
CA GLY A 55 26.96 -9.15 -9.25
C GLY A 55 25.46 -9.42 -9.16
N ALA A 56 24.80 -9.53 -10.32
CA ALA A 56 23.36 -9.60 -10.51
C ALA A 56 22.63 -10.61 -9.60
N GLY A 57 22.12 -10.16 -8.46
CA GLY A 57 21.34 -10.95 -7.50
C GLY A 57 20.12 -10.17 -6.99
N ILE A 58 19.25 -10.85 -6.24
CA ILE A 58 17.97 -10.32 -5.67
C ILE A 58 18.21 -9.04 -4.84
N ALA A 59 19.39 -8.85 -4.25
CA ALA A 59 19.80 -7.64 -3.53
C ALA A 59 19.87 -6.38 -4.44
N GLN A 60 20.00 -6.52 -5.75
CA GLN A 60 20.06 -5.40 -6.69
C GLN A 60 18.72 -4.69 -6.89
N LYS A 61 17.58 -5.35 -6.68
CA LYS A 61 16.27 -4.73 -6.87
C LYS A 61 16.01 -3.54 -5.94
N HIS A 62 16.77 -3.41 -4.86
CA HIS A 62 16.61 -2.30 -3.90
C HIS A 62 17.53 -1.11 -4.18
N ILE A 63 18.60 -1.31 -4.94
CA ILE A 63 19.63 -0.29 -5.18
C ILE A 63 19.18 0.79 -6.17
N TYR A 64 18.19 0.51 -6.99
CA TYR A 64 17.72 1.46 -7.99
C TYR A 64 16.96 2.64 -7.37
N GLY A 65 16.18 2.40 -6.32
CA GLY A 65 15.55 3.47 -5.54
C GLY A 65 16.57 4.34 -4.84
N ASP A 66 17.58 3.74 -4.23
CA ASP A 66 18.70 4.45 -3.59
C ASP A 66 19.46 5.32 -4.62
N ALA A 67 19.67 4.80 -5.84
CA ALA A 67 20.28 5.55 -6.94
C ALA A 67 19.41 6.74 -7.40
N PHE A 68 18.08 6.54 -7.45
CA PHE A 68 17.14 7.61 -7.75
C PHE A 68 17.18 8.72 -6.68
N GLU A 69 17.16 8.34 -5.40
CA GLU A 69 17.29 9.29 -4.29
C GLU A 69 18.61 10.06 -4.34
N ALA A 70 19.72 9.36 -4.60
CA ALA A 70 21.03 9.99 -4.74
C ALA A 70 21.08 10.97 -5.93
N MET A 71 20.49 10.60 -7.07
CA MET A 71 20.39 11.47 -8.24
C MET A 71 19.57 12.73 -7.93
N MET A 72 18.41 12.59 -7.27
CA MET A 72 17.60 13.74 -6.86
C MET A 72 18.34 14.62 -5.85
N GLY A 73 19.12 14.02 -4.95
CA GLY A 73 19.99 14.76 -4.04
C GLY A 73 21.07 15.57 -4.76
N ALA A 74 21.72 14.99 -5.77
CA ALA A 74 22.70 15.67 -6.59
C ALA A 74 22.09 16.86 -7.37
N VAL A 75 20.92 16.64 -7.98
CA VAL A 75 20.18 17.72 -8.69
C VAL A 75 19.77 18.81 -7.72
N TYR A 76 19.34 18.47 -6.51
CA TYR A 76 19.01 19.45 -5.48
C TYR A 76 20.21 20.32 -5.09
N LEU A 77 21.37 19.71 -4.92
CA LEU A 77 22.60 20.45 -4.55
C LEU A 77 23.07 21.39 -5.65
N ASP A 78 22.83 21.00 -6.92
CA ASP A 78 23.26 21.76 -8.10
C ASP A 78 22.25 22.85 -8.49
N GLN A 79 20.96 22.54 -8.51
CA GLN A 79 19.90 23.39 -9.07
C GLN A 79 18.88 23.94 -8.05
N GLY A 80 18.94 23.47 -6.80
CA GLY A 80 18.05 23.90 -5.74
C GLY A 80 16.66 23.26 -5.77
N TYR A 81 15.86 23.63 -4.75
CA TYR A 81 14.54 23.02 -4.51
C TYR A 81 13.54 23.24 -5.63
N ASP A 82 13.42 24.46 -6.14
CA ASP A 82 12.41 24.80 -7.15
C ASP A 82 12.61 24.02 -8.45
N PHE A 83 13.86 23.73 -8.81
CA PHE A 83 14.15 22.90 -9.97
C PHE A 83 13.75 21.46 -9.74
N VAL A 84 14.12 20.87 -8.60
CA VAL A 84 13.75 19.49 -8.26
C VAL A 84 12.23 19.33 -8.17
N ASN A 85 11.54 20.30 -7.58
CA ASN A 85 10.07 20.31 -7.51
C ASN A 85 9.47 20.22 -8.93
N ARG A 86 9.85 21.12 -9.83
CA ARG A 86 9.37 21.09 -11.22
C ARG A 86 9.75 19.81 -11.97
N LEU A 87 10.94 19.28 -11.73
CA LEU A 87 11.40 18.04 -12.36
C LEU A 87 10.58 16.84 -11.90
N LEU A 88 10.42 16.68 -10.57
CA LEU A 88 9.67 15.59 -10.00
C LEU A 88 8.20 15.62 -10.44
N ILE A 89 7.53 16.76 -10.30
CA ILE A 89 6.10 16.87 -10.61
C ILE A 89 5.85 16.76 -12.11
N ASN A 90 6.45 17.66 -12.92
CA ASN A 90 6.05 17.84 -14.31
C ASN A 90 6.66 16.80 -15.27
N ARG A 91 7.72 16.11 -14.87
CA ARG A 91 8.41 15.16 -15.73
C ARG A 91 8.35 13.74 -15.23
N ILE A 92 8.50 13.54 -13.92
CA ILE A 92 8.60 12.21 -13.34
C ILE A 92 7.22 11.72 -12.91
N TYR A 93 6.53 12.46 -12.05
CA TYR A 93 5.22 12.01 -11.53
C TYR A 93 4.17 12.03 -12.63
N PHE A 94 4.02 13.15 -13.33
CA PHE A 94 3.02 13.27 -14.39
C PHE A 94 3.25 12.31 -15.56
N GLY A 95 4.51 11.99 -15.89
CA GLY A 95 4.86 11.13 -17.02
C GLY A 95 5.03 9.66 -16.71
N LEU A 96 5.35 9.30 -15.46
CA LEU A 96 5.80 7.95 -15.11
C LEU A 96 5.06 7.32 -13.93
N LEU A 97 4.36 8.10 -13.10
CA LEU A 97 3.52 7.58 -12.03
C LEU A 97 2.08 7.44 -12.50
N ASP A 98 1.50 6.29 -12.27
CA ASP A 98 0.06 6.09 -12.34
C ASP A 98 -0.55 6.44 -10.98
N LEU A 99 -0.94 7.71 -10.83
CA LEU A 99 -1.54 8.20 -9.59
C LEU A 99 -2.94 7.63 -9.35
N GLU A 100 -3.68 7.28 -10.42
CA GLU A 100 -4.98 6.63 -10.30
C GLU A 100 -4.77 5.23 -9.71
N GLU A 101 -3.85 4.44 -10.25
CA GLU A 101 -3.50 3.14 -9.68
C GLU A 101 -3.04 3.26 -8.22
N LEU A 102 -2.24 4.27 -7.89
CA LEU A 102 -1.77 4.51 -6.51
C LEU A 102 -2.88 4.97 -5.56
N THR A 103 -3.84 5.75 -6.04
CA THR A 103 -5.01 6.17 -5.26
C THR A 103 -6.05 5.06 -5.17
N GLU A 104 -6.30 4.33 -6.27
CA GLU A 104 -7.23 3.21 -6.32
C GLU A 104 -6.67 1.94 -5.66
N SER A 105 -5.36 1.79 -5.59
CA SER A 105 -4.72 0.74 -4.80
C SER A 105 -4.89 0.99 -3.29
N GLU A 106 -6.02 1.58 -2.88
CA GLU A 106 -6.60 1.39 -1.56
C GLU A 106 -7.01 -0.08 -1.36
N ASN A 107 -6.18 -1.00 -1.84
CA ASN A 107 -6.22 -2.39 -1.46
C ASN A 107 -5.75 -2.58 0.00
N ASP A 108 -5.99 -1.56 0.84
CA ASP A 108 -5.89 -1.72 2.28
C ASP A 108 -7.27 -2.05 2.87
N PHE A 109 -7.88 -3.08 2.27
CA PHE A 109 -9.15 -3.63 2.76
C PHE A 109 -9.05 -4.01 4.24
N LYS A 110 -7.86 -4.44 4.67
CA LYS A 110 -7.59 -4.78 6.06
C LYS A 110 -7.72 -3.55 6.97
N SER A 111 -7.06 -2.43 6.65
CA SER A 111 -7.17 -1.21 7.46
C SER A 111 -8.58 -0.65 7.45
N ARG A 112 -9.23 -0.60 6.29
CA ARG A 112 -10.63 -0.16 6.18
C ARG A 112 -11.57 -1.01 7.03
N LEU A 113 -11.41 -2.32 7.02
CA LEU A 113 -12.19 -3.23 7.86
C LEU A 113 -11.93 -3.00 9.35
N ILE A 114 -10.66 -2.81 9.74
CA ILE A 114 -10.29 -2.52 11.13
C ILE A 114 -10.91 -1.19 11.58
N GLU A 115 -10.77 -0.12 10.80
CA GLU A 115 -11.33 1.20 11.08
C GLU A 115 -12.85 1.13 11.21
N TRP A 116 -13.51 0.42 10.28
CA TRP A 116 -14.95 0.23 10.34
C TRP A 116 -15.39 -0.53 11.60
N CYS A 117 -14.72 -1.64 11.92
CA CYS A 117 -15.01 -2.40 13.15
C CYS A 117 -14.82 -1.53 14.41
N GLN A 118 -13.74 -0.74 14.47
CA GLN A 118 -13.47 0.16 15.59
C GLN A 118 -14.56 1.22 15.74
N LYS A 119 -14.97 1.86 14.63
CA LYS A 119 -16.04 2.86 14.60
C LYS A 119 -17.36 2.28 15.11
N ASN A 120 -17.65 1.03 14.79
CA ASN A 120 -18.88 0.34 15.18
C ASN A 120 -18.73 -0.50 16.45
N ARG A 121 -17.59 -0.39 17.17
CA ARG A 121 -17.30 -1.08 18.44
C ARG A 121 -17.24 -2.61 18.35
N HIS A 122 -16.90 -3.14 17.17
CA HIS A 122 -16.67 -4.57 16.95
C HIS A 122 -15.20 -4.93 17.12
N LYS A 123 -14.93 -6.16 17.58
CA LYS A 123 -13.58 -6.74 17.63
C LYS A 123 -13.31 -7.49 16.34
N VAL A 124 -12.28 -7.06 15.58
CA VAL A 124 -11.80 -7.79 14.41
C VAL A 124 -10.49 -8.50 14.73
N SER A 125 -10.34 -9.71 14.24
CA SER A 125 -9.09 -10.47 14.30
C SER A 125 -8.85 -11.25 13.01
N PHE A 126 -7.56 -11.44 12.69
CA PHE A 126 -7.10 -12.14 11.50
C PHE A 126 -6.34 -13.39 11.93
N ARG A 127 -6.85 -14.57 11.58
CA ARG A 127 -6.20 -15.84 11.85
C ARG A 127 -5.53 -16.31 10.56
N THR A 128 -4.21 -16.20 10.50
CA THR A 128 -3.43 -16.57 9.31
C THR A 128 -2.72 -17.89 9.58
N GLY A 129 -2.91 -18.85 8.69
CA GLY A 129 -2.27 -20.14 8.66
C GLY A 129 -1.38 -20.29 7.41
N PHE A 130 -0.46 -21.23 7.48
CA PHE A 130 0.42 -21.61 6.38
C PHE A 130 0.03 -23.02 5.92
N ASP A 131 -0.18 -23.19 4.62
CA ASP A 131 -0.43 -24.49 4.03
C ASP A 131 0.92 -25.20 3.81
N LYS A 132 1.15 -26.26 4.60
CA LYS A 132 2.37 -27.06 4.51
C LYS A 132 2.33 -28.07 3.34
N GLU A 133 1.17 -28.30 2.74
CA GLU A 133 0.98 -29.21 1.63
C GLU A 133 1.09 -28.52 0.26
N ALA A 134 1.15 -27.19 0.26
CA ALA A 134 1.46 -26.43 -0.95
C ALA A 134 2.87 -26.76 -1.47
N ALA A 135 3.04 -26.71 -2.78
CA ALA A 135 4.31 -27.05 -3.44
C ALA A 135 5.49 -26.29 -2.83
N PRO A 136 6.68 -26.92 -2.65
CA PRO A 136 7.81 -26.34 -1.94
C PRO A 136 8.29 -24.96 -2.43
N ASN A 137 7.94 -24.58 -3.66
CA ASN A 137 8.36 -23.32 -4.29
C ASN A 137 7.30 -22.23 -4.31
N HIS A 138 6.08 -22.50 -3.81
CA HIS A 138 4.98 -21.53 -3.76
C HIS A 138 4.24 -21.68 -2.43
N PRO A 139 4.72 -21.07 -1.35
CA PRO A 139 4.03 -21.09 -0.07
C PRO A 139 2.68 -20.36 -0.20
N VAL A 140 1.59 -21.02 0.18
CA VAL A 140 0.25 -20.44 0.20
C VAL A 140 -0.13 -20.15 1.67
N PHE A 141 -0.45 -18.89 1.93
CA PHE A 141 -0.99 -18.45 3.22
C PHE A 141 -2.52 -18.38 3.11
N HIS A 142 -3.21 -18.87 4.12
CA HIS A 142 -4.66 -18.73 4.27
C HIS A 142 -4.95 -17.82 5.43
N CYS A 143 -5.90 -16.92 5.26
CA CYS A 143 -6.36 -16.03 6.31
C CYS A 143 -7.87 -16.12 6.47
N THR A 144 -8.31 -16.18 7.72
CA THR A 144 -9.72 -16.07 8.11
C THR A 144 -9.90 -14.78 8.93
N VAL A 145 -10.86 -13.97 8.53
CA VAL A 145 -11.30 -12.79 9.28
C VAL A 145 -12.39 -13.21 10.26
N LEU A 146 -12.21 -12.81 11.51
CA LEU A 146 -13.23 -12.98 12.56
C LEU A 146 -13.66 -11.61 13.06
N VAL A 147 -14.97 -11.37 13.12
CA VAL A 147 -15.59 -10.22 13.78
C VAL A 147 -16.40 -10.74 14.95
N ASP A 148 -16.10 -10.25 16.14
CA ASP A 148 -16.69 -10.70 17.40
C ASP A 148 -16.65 -12.22 17.62
N GLY A 149 -15.59 -12.85 17.10
CA GLY A 149 -15.35 -14.28 17.18
C GLY A 149 -16.02 -15.13 16.09
N MET A 150 -16.82 -14.53 15.21
CA MET A 150 -17.45 -15.22 14.08
C MET A 150 -16.62 -15.07 12.82
N GLU A 151 -16.49 -16.15 12.05
CA GLU A 151 -15.80 -16.14 10.75
C GLU A 151 -16.67 -15.44 9.72
N VAL A 152 -16.15 -14.35 9.14
CA VAL A 152 -16.88 -13.50 8.18
C VAL A 152 -16.24 -13.41 6.81
N GLY A 153 -14.98 -13.82 6.68
CA GLY A 153 -14.29 -13.79 5.40
C GLY A 153 -13.03 -14.64 5.37
N HIS A 154 -12.66 -15.04 4.15
CA HIS A 154 -11.49 -15.88 3.90
C HIS A 154 -10.68 -15.32 2.72
N GLY A 155 -9.36 -15.53 2.77
CA GLY A 155 -8.45 -15.16 1.70
C GLY A 155 -7.22 -16.04 1.69
N ALA A 156 -6.58 -16.13 0.53
CA ALA A 156 -5.32 -16.80 0.33
C ALA A 156 -4.36 -15.91 -0.45
N GLY A 157 -3.07 -16.11 -0.30
CA GLY A 157 -2.05 -15.36 -1.03
C GLY A 157 -0.66 -15.93 -0.83
N ASP A 158 0.29 -15.45 -1.61
CA ASP A 158 1.70 -15.88 -1.57
C ASP A 158 2.46 -15.31 -0.36
N SER A 159 1.83 -14.40 0.38
CA SER A 159 2.32 -13.82 1.61
C SER A 159 1.20 -13.70 2.65
N LYS A 160 1.59 -13.64 3.93
CA LYS A 160 0.65 -13.37 5.03
C LYS A 160 -0.12 -12.07 4.80
N LYS A 161 0.55 -11.02 4.34
CA LYS A 161 -0.06 -9.70 4.07
C LYS A 161 -1.11 -9.80 2.97
N GLU A 162 -0.82 -10.49 1.90
CA GLU A 162 -1.73 -10.66 0.77
C GLU A 162 -2.95 -11.51 1.16
N ALA A 163 -2.75 -12.62 1.87
CA ALA A 163 -3.85 -13.43 2.38
C ALA A 163 -4.78 -12.62 3.31
N GLU A 164 -4.24 -11.76 4.17
CA GLU A 164 -5.00 -10.86 5.05
C GLU A 164 -5.78 -9.81 4.26
N GLN A 165 -5.20 -9.26 3.18
CA GLN A 165 -5.89 -8.31 2.29
C GLN A 165 -7.02 -8.97 1.51
N HIS A 166 -6.79 -10.15 0.94
CA HIS A 166 -7.83 -10.90 0.23
C HIS A 166 -8.96 -11.33 1.16
N ALA A 167 -8.64 -11.73 2.39
CA ALA A 167 -9.64 -12.05 3.40
C ALA A 167 -10.49 -10.82 3.78
N ALA A 168 -9.87 -9.67 3.96
CA ALA A 168 -10.59 -8.42 4.22
C ALA A 168 -11.41 -7.96 3.00
N PHE A 169 -10.89 -8.14 1.78
CA PHE A 169 -11.63 -7.88 0.54
C PHE A 169 -12.91 -8.71 0.44
N SER A 170 -12.84 -10.00 0.76
CA SER A 170 -14.03 -10.87 0.74
C SER A 170 -15.15 -10.38 1.67
N VAL A 171 -14.78 -9.73 2.79
CA VAL A 171 -15.74 -9.08 3.70
C VAL A 171 -16.25 -7.78 3.10
N SER A 172 -15.38 -6.97 2.48
CA SER A 172 -15.74 -5.65 1.96
C SER A 172 -16.79 -5.69 0.86
N GLN A 173 -16.88 -6.79 0.10
CA GLN A 173 -17.92 -6.99 -0.91
C GLN A 173 -19.34 -7.02 -0.33
N TYR A 174 -19.47 -7.32 0.97
CA TYR A 174 -20.73 -7.32 1.70
C TYR A 174 -20.95 -6.04 2.52
N MET A 175 -19.99 -5.09 2.49
CA MET A 175 -19.99 -3.87 3.30
C MET A 175 -20.62 -2.66 2.58
N THR A 176 -21.57 -2.83 1.69
CA THR A 176 -22.50 -1.73 1.39
C THR A 176 -23.37 -1.46 2.62
N ASP A 177 -23.64 -0.19 2.94
CA ASP A 177 -24.25 0.22 4.22
C ASP A 177 -25.50 -0.56 4.63
N GLU A 178 -26.32 -1.01 3.68
CA GLU A 178 -27.51 -1.84 3.94
C GLU A 178 -27.19 -3.33 4.22
N GLN A 179 -26.17 -3.88 3.61
CA GLN A 179 -25.81 -5.29 3.79
C GLN A 179 -24.95 -5.51 5.05
N CYS A 180 -24.22 -4.49 5.47
CA CYS A 180 -23.52 -4.48 6.75
C CYS A 180 -24.48 -4.51 7.93
N ALA A 181 -25.55 -3.74 7.87
CA ALA A 181 -26.63 -3.80 8.87
C ALA A 181 -27.22 -5.21 9.00
N SER A 182 -27.37 -5.94 7.88
CA SER A 182 -27.84 -7.32 7.85
C SER A 182 -26.85 -8.34 8.45
N LEU A 183 -25.54 -8.12 8.24
CA LEU A 183 -24.50 -8.98 8.83
C LEU A 183 -24.37 -8.75 10.33
N LEU A 184 -24.44 -7.49 10.76
CA LEU A 184 -24.44 -7.10 12.16
C LEU A 184 -25.69 -7.59 12.90
N ASP A 185 -26.86 -7.49 12.28
CA ASP A 185 -28.11 -8.04 12.81
C ASP A 185 -28.02 -9.57 13.02
N LYS A 186 -27.30 -10.28 12.15
CA LYS A 186 -26.99 -11.70 12.33
C LYS A 186 -26.00 -11.95 13.48
N VAL A 187 -24.97 -11.09 13.60
CA VAL A 187 -23.98 -11.15 14.68
C VAL A 187 -24.66 -10.90 16.02
N ASP A 188 -25.45 -9.84 16.13
CA ASP A 188 -26.18 -9.46 17.36
C ASP A 188 -27.21 -10.51 17.77
N ARG A 189 -27.89 -11.14 16.82
CA ARG A 189 -28.82 -12.25 17.10
C ARG A 189 -28.14 -13.51 17.60
N LEU A 190 -26.91 -13.79 17.16
CA LEU A 190 -26.16 -14.99 17.54
C LEU A 190 -25.37 -14.79 18.85
N THR A 191 -24.95 -13.56 19.15
CA THR A 191 -24.17 -13.22 20.36
C THR A 191 -25.04 -12.80 21.55
N GLY A 192 -26.35 -12.57 21.33
CA GLY A 192 -27.28 -12.19 22.42
C GLY A 192 -26.97 -10.82 23.04
N THR A 193 -26.24 -9.97 22.35
CA THR A 193 -25.89 -8.64 22.83
C THR A 193 -26.97 -7.68 22.36
N LYS A 194 -27.96 -7.42 23.24
CA LYS A 194 -28.81 -6.24 23.23
C LYS A 194 -28.38 -5.32 24.33
#